data_e4ce20392e66cbc1218065814fcd91de
#
_entry.id   e4ce20392e66cbc1218065814fcd91de
#
_cell.length_a   1.000
_cell.length_b   1.000
_cell.length_c   1.000
_cell.angle_alpha   90.00
_cell.angle_beta   90.00
_cell.angle_gamma   90.00
#
_symmetry.space_group_name_H-M   'P 1'
#
loop_
_entity.id
_entity.type
_entity.pdbx_description
1 polymer ?
#
loop_
_entity_poly.entity_id
_entity_poly.type
_entity_poly.pdbx_seq_one_letter_code
_entity_poly.pdbx_strand_id
1 'polypeptide(L)'
;NVALSELPDFSCLPGRERAEHHTAGIILAPSLRYMEQAFFDARQHGWSQQPIVEMLIPSTLDDSLAPKGAHVASLFCQHVAPELPGGKAWPEHRDEVAKLMIDTVNRYAPNFKASVLGYRALSPFDLEQEFGLIGGDIFHGALSLNQLFSARPVLGHGNYRMPLKGLYLCGSGAHPGGGVSGLPGHNAAREVLKGRD
;
A
#
# COMPACT_ATOMS: atom_id res chain seq x y z
N ASN A 1 -6.55 -0.89 8.03
CA ASN A 1 -6.07 -0.83 9.42
C ASN A 1 -7.03 -1.63 10.29
N VAL A 2 -6.49 -2.40 11.23
CA VAL A 2 -7.24 -3.34 12.06
C VAL A 2 -6.83 -3.16 13.52
N ALA A 3 -7.82 -3.01 14.41
CA ALA A 3 -7.60 -3.04 15.85
C ALA A 3 -7.72 -4.48 16.35
N LEU A 4 -6.77 -4.94 17.15
CA LEU A 4 -6.62 -6.33 17.60
C LEU A 4 -6.60 -6.40 19.12
N SER A 5 -7.24 -7.43 19.69
CA SER A 5 -7.19 -7.74 21.12
C SER A 5 -5.94 -8.54 21.55
N GLU A 6 -5.23 -9.13 20.60
CA GLU A 6 -3.99 -9.89 20.82
C GLU A 6 -3.14 -9.89 19.54
N LEU A 7 -1.87 -10.27 19.64
CA LEU A 7 -0.99 -10.44 18.47
C LEU A 7 -1.39 -11.66 17.62
N PRO A 8 -1.18 -11.61 16.29
CA PRO A 8 -1.42 -12.77 15.44
C PRO A 8 -0.43 -13.90 15.75
N ASP A 9 -0.97 -15.11 15.95
CA ASP A 9 -0.21 -16.33 16.21
C ASP A 9 0.00 -17.08 14.89
N PHE A 10 1.15 -16.83 14.26
CA PHE A 10 1.45 -17.42 12.95
C PHE A 10 1.82 -18.89 13.06
N SER A 11 1.14 -19.76 12.30
CA SER A 11 1.37 -21.22 12.32
C SER A 11 2.81 -21.62 11.97
N CYS A 12 3.53 -20.82 11.20
CA CYS A 12 4.93 -21.06 10.85
C CYS A 12 5.93 -20.62 11.95
N LEU A 13 5.53 -19.74 12.85
CA LEU A 13 6.30 -19.24 14.00
C LEU A 13 5.34 -19.07 15.18
N PRO A 14 4.89 -20.18 15.79
CA PRO A 14 3.83 -20.13 16.80
C PRO A 14 4.28 -19.41 18.09
N GLY A 15 3.35 -18.65 18.65
CA GLY A 15 3.54 -17.91 19.90
C GLY A 15 2.73 -16.62 19.92
N ARG A 16 2.05 -16.36 21.04
CA ARG A 16 1.22 -15.17 21.23
C ARG A 16 1.97 -14.00 21.88
N GLU A 17 3.15 -14.28 22.41
CA GLU A 17 4.02 -13.26 22.97
C GLU A 17 4.72 -12.47 21.85
N ARG A 18 5.02 -11.20 22.12
CA ARG A 18 5.76 -10.36 21.17
C ARG A 18 7.11 -10.99 20.83
N ALA A 19 7.36 -11.24 19.55
CA ALA A 19 8.60 -11.77 19.00
C ALA A 19 9.10 -10.90 17.85
N GLU A 20 10.29 -11.16 17.34
CA GLU A 20 10.92 -10.34 16.28
C GLU A 20 10.06 -10.21 15.03
N HIS A 21 9.40 -11.27 14.60
CA HIS A 21 8.54 -11.23 13.41
C HIS A 21 7.34 -10.30 13.58
N HIS A 22 6.85 -10.04 14.80
CA HIS A 22 5.79 -9.06 15.03
C HIS A 22 6.28 -7.60 14.90
N THR A 23 7.59 -7.36 14.98
CA THR A 23 8.19 -6.02 14.86
C THR A 23 8.71 -5.72 13.45
N ALA A 24 8.64 -6.71 12.56
CA ALA A 24 9.10 -6.62 11.18
C ALA A 24 7.93 -6.45 10.19
N GLY A 25 8.26 -6.23 8.92
CA GLY A 25 7.30 -6.36 7.83
C GLY A 25 6.98 -7.83 7.57
N ILE A 26 5.71 -8.18 7.55
CA ILE A 26 5.22 -9.54 7.32
C ILE A 26 4.56 -9.58 5.96
N ILE A 27 5.02 -10.46 5.06
CA ILE A 27 4.47 -10.60 3.71
C ILE A 27 3.84 -11.98 3.56
N LEU A 28 2.54 -12.00 3.30
CA LEU A 28 1.78 -13.22 2.99
C LEU A 28 1.73 -13.40 1.47
N ALA A 29 2.75 -14.06 0.93
CA ALA A 29 2.91 -14.37 -0.50
C ALA A 29 3.76 -15.65 -0.63
N PRO A 30 3.18 -16.85 -0.44
CA PRO A 30 3.94 -18.09 -0.20
C PRO A 30 4.71 -18.60 -1.43
N SER A 31 4.42 -18.10 -2.64
CA SER A 31 5.13 -18.51 -3.86
C SER A 31 4.99 -17.49 -4.98
N LEU A 32 5.88 -17.54 -5.96
CA LEU A 32 5.77 -16.73 -7.19
C LEU A 32 4.47 -17.01 -7.95
N ARG A 33 4.03 -18.26 -7.99
CA ARG A 33 2.76 -18.64 -8.61
C ARG A 33 1.56 -17.98 -7.91
N TYR A 34 1.59 -17.89 -6.58
CA TYR A 34 0.58 -17.19 -5.80
C TYR A 34 0.52 -15.70 -6.17
N MET A 35 1.68 -15.07 -6.26
CA MET A 35 1.80 -13.64 -6.61
C MET A 35 1.30 -13.38 -8.03
N GLU A 36 1.68 -14.23 -8.98
CA GLU A 36 1.22 -14.14 -10.37
C GLU A 36 -0.29 -14.32 -10.47
N GLN A 37 -0.85 -15.31 -9.79
CA GLN A 37 -2.29 -15.54 -9.74
C GLN A 37 -3.03 -14.35 -9.13
N ALA A 38 -2.52 -13.79 -8.05
CA ALA A 38 -3.09 -12.61 -7.40
C ALA A 38 -3.19 -11.41 -8.37
N PHE A 39 -2.17 -11.21 -9.21
CA PHE A 39 -2.17 -10.18 -10.25
C PHE A 39 -3.23 -10.43 -11.34
N PHE A 40 -3.31 -11.65 -11.87
CA PHE A 40 -4.27 -11.97 -12.91
C PHE A 40 -5.71 -11.95 -12.43
N ASP A 41 -5.98 -12.43 -11.21
CA ASP A 41 -7.31 -12.38 -10.59
C ASP A 41 -7.81 -10.92 -10.50
N ALA A 42 -6.97 -10.02 -10.05
CA ALA A 42 -7.34 -8.61 -9.93
C ALA A 42 -7.68 -7.99 -11.30
N ARG A 43 -6.96 -8.34 -12.34
CA ARG A 43 -7.26 -7.88 -13.71
C ARG A 43 -8.58 -8.46 -14.26
N GLN A 44 -8.94 -9.67 -13.86
CA GLN A 44 -10.14 -10.34 -14.34
C GLN A 44 -11.38 -9.99 -13.51
N HIS A 45 -11.23 -9.88 -12.19
CA HIS A 45 -12.35 -9.77 -11.25
C HIS A 45 -12.43 -8.41 -10.53
N GLY A 46 -11.40 -7.57 -10.66
CA GLY A 46 -11.29 -6.28 -9.98
C GLY A 46 -10.52 -6.33 -8.67
N TRP A 47 -10.38 -7.51 -8.06
CA TRP A 47 -9.50 -7.76 -6.91
C TRP A 47 -9.02 -9.21 -6.91
N SER A 48 -7.89 -9.42 -6.25
CA SER A 48 -7.30 -10.75 -6.09
C SER A 48 -8.17 -11.64 -5.21
N GLN A 49 -8.43 -12.87 -5.67
CA GLN A 49 -9.18 -13.87 -4.89
C GLN A 49 -8.30 -14.49 -3.77
N GLN A 50 -7.00 -14.44 -3.94
CA GLN A 50 -6.00 -14.77 -2.95
C GLN A 50 -4.97 -13.64 -2.87
N PRO A 51 -5.28 -12.56 -2.11
CA PRO A 51 -4.48 -11.36 -2.13
C PRO A 51 -3.12 -11.55 -1.46
N ILE A 52 -2.11 -10.85 -1.99
CA ILE A 52 -0.88 -10.60 -1.27
C ILE A 52 -1.22 -9.62 -0.14
N VAL A 53 -0.78 -9.91 1.07
CA VAL A 53 -0.96 -9.02 2.21
C VAL A 53 0.40 -8.68 2.80
N GLU A 54 0.74 -7.40 2.79
CA GLU A 54 1.85 -6.84 3.55
C GLU A 54 1.30 -6.30 4.87
N MET A 55 1.79 -6.84 5.98
CA MET A 55 1.33 -6.47 7.32
C MET A 55 2.44 -5.82 8.12
N LEU A 56 2.10 -4.73 8.79
CA LEU A 56 2.89 -4.11 9.83
C LEU A 56 2.05 -4.04 11.11
N ILE A 57 2.69 -4.20 12.28
CA ILE A 57 2.04 -4.07 13.59
C ILE A 57 2.76 -2.94 14.35
N PRO A 58 2.51 -1.66 13.98
CA PRO A 58 3.29 -0.54 14.50
C PRO A 58 3.18 -0.36 16.01
N SER A 59 2.09 -0.82 16.63
CA SER A 59 1.94 -0.84 18.09
C SER A 59 2.93 -1.76 18.82
N THR A 60 3.69 -2.58 18.11
CA THR A 60 4.80 -3.34 18.69
C THR A 60 6.07 -2.48 18.88
N LEU A 61 6.15 -1.34 18.20
CA LEU A 61 7.27 -0.41 18.23
C LEU A 61 6.93 0.89 18.96
N ASP A 62 5.65 1.31 18.89
CA ASP A 62 5.12 2.53 19.49
C ASP A 62 3.87 2.18 20.32
N ASP A 63 4.01 2.21 21.62
CA ASP A 63 2.97 1.87 22.60
C ASP A 63 1.87 2.93 22.73
N SER A 64 2.05 4.11 22.12
CA SER A 64 1.03 5.16 22.09
C SER A 64 -0.12 4.86 21.12
N LEU A 65 0.06 3.91 20.19
CA LEU A 65 -0.89 3.60 19.12
C LEU A 65 -2.06 2.71 19.55
N ALA A 66 -1.96 2.03 20.69
CA ALA A 66 -3.02 1.16 21.19
C ALA A 66 -3.03 1.11 22.72
N PRO A 67 -4.19 0.87 23.35
CA PRO A 67 -4.24 0.59 24.78
C PRO A 67 -3.41 -0.65 25.17
N LYS A 68 -2.95 -0.70 26.40
CA LYS A 68 -2.17 -1.85 26.93
C LYS A 68 -2.92 -3.17 26.68
N GLY A 69 -2.25 -4.11 26.03
CA GLY A 69 -2.78 -5.43 25.69
C GLY A 69 -3.58 -5.48 24.38
N ALA A 70 -3.81 -4.34 23.74
CA ALA A 70 -4.38 -4.25 22.39
C ALA A 70 -3.29 -3.89 21.37
N HIS A 71 -3.57 -4.11 20.09
CA HIS A 71 -2.64 -3.85 18.99
C HIS A 71 -3.33 -3.21 17.80
N VAL A 72 -2.54 -2.57 16.94
CA VAL A 72 -2.98 -2.07 15.63
C VAL A 72 -2.13 -2.73 14.57
N ALA A 73 -2.78 -3.31 13.56
CA ALA A 73 -2.13 -3.80 12.35
C ALA A 73 -2.55 -2.96 11.13
N SER A 74 -1.59 -2.65 10.29
CA SER A 74 -1.82 -2.09 8.96
C SER A 74 -1.66 -3.20 7.93
N LEU A 75 -2.69 -3.41 7.11
CA LEU A 75 -2.69 -4.37 6.01
C LEU A 75 -2.64 -3.61 4.70
N PHE A 76 -1.54 -3.73 3.96
CA PHE A 76 -1.44 -3.24 2.59
C PHE A 76 -1.65 -4.43 1.65
N CYS A 77 -2.79 -4.45 0.96
CA CYS A 77 -3.26 -5.62 0.24
C CYS A 77 -3.20 -5.40 -1.27
N GLN A 78 -2.70 -6.39 -1.99
CA GLN A 78 -2.48 -6.38 -3.43
C GLN A 78 -3.10 -7.66 -4.05
N HIS A 79 -3.63 -7.61 -5.25
CA HIS A 79 -3.82 -6.47 -6.15
C HIS A 79 -5.31 -6.12 -6.18
N VAL A 80 -5.60 -4.84 -6.46
CA VAL A 80 -6.96 -4.37 -6.68
C VAL A 80 -6.98 -3.40 -7.87
N ALA A 81 -8.07 -3.38 -8.63
CA ALA A 81 -8.26 -2.44 -9.73
C ALA A 81 -8.88 -1.12 -9.21
N PRO A 82 -8.47 0.05 -9.71
CA PRO A 82 -9.11 1.31 -9.36
C PRO A 82 -10.58 1.35 -9.81
N GLU A 83 -10.87 0.80 -10.98
CA GLU A 83 -12.20 0.64 -11.53
C GLU A 83 -12.58 -0.84 -11.57
N LEU A 84 -13.72 -1.19 -10.98
CA LEU A 84 -14.18 -2.57 -10.95
C LEU A 84 -14.86 -2.96 -12.26
N PRO A 85 -14.64 -4.18 -12.77
CA PRO A 85 -15.29 -4.67 -13.98
C PRO A 85 -16.81 -4.84 -13.79
N GLY A 86 -17.55 -4.79 -14.91
CA GLY A 86 -18.98 -5.06 -14.91
C GLY A 86 -19.85 -3.97 -14.27
N GLY A 87 -19.33 -2.73 -14.17
CA GLY A 87 -20.08 -1.59 -13.61
C GLY A 87 -20.24 -1.63 -12.09
N LYS A 88 -19.47 -2.46 -11.39
CA LYS A 88 -19.45 -2.53 -9.94
C LYS A 88 -18.80 -1.28 -9.33
N ALA A 89 -19.26 -0.89 -8.14
CA ALA A 89 -18.72 0.27 -7.42
C ALA A 89 -18.01 -0.16 -6.12
N TRP A 90 -16.85 0.44 -5.82
CA TRP A 90 -16.08 0.15 -4.62
C TRP A 90 -16.87 0.30 -3.30
N PRO A 91 -17.73 1.33 -3.13
CA PRO A 91 -18.53 1.45 -1.89
C PRO A 91 -19.39 0.23 -1.57
N GLU A 92 -19.83 -0.50 -2.60
CA GLU A 92 -20.67 -1.70 -2.44
C GLU A 92 -19.85 -2.97 -2.12
N HIS A 93 -18.57 -3.01 -2.54
CA HIS A 93 -17.70 -4.20 -2.44
C HIS A 93 -16.56 -4.07 -1.44
N ARG A 94 -16.28 -2.86 -0.93
CA ARG A 94 -15.16 -2.60 -0.01
C ARG A 94 -15.14 -3.54 1.19
N ASP A 95 -16.27 -3.72 1.85
CA ASP A 95 -16.34 -4.55 3.07
C ASP A 95 -16.22 -6.04 2.75
N GLU A 96 -16.69 -6.50 1.60
CA GLU A 96 -16.47 -7.87 1.11
C GLU A 96 -14.98 -8.12 0.91
N VAL A 97 -14.29 -7.21 0.24
CA VAL A 97 -12.85 -7.31 -0.03
C VAL A 97 -12.05 -7.19 1.27
N ALA A 98 -12.42 -6.29 2.18
CA ALA A 98 -11.78 -6.18 3.50
C ALA A 98 -11.87 -7.47 4.31
N LYS A 99 -13.03 -8.13 4.31
CA LYS A 99 -13.20 -9.43 4.96
C LYS A 99 -12.36 -10.52 4.31
N LEU A 100 -12.24 -10.53 2.98
CA LEU A 100 -11.35 -11.45 2.26
C LEU A 100 -9.88 -11.25 2.69
N MET A 101 -9.43 -10.00 2.89
CA MET A 101 -8.07 -9.70 3.38
C MET A 101 -7.86 -10.26 4.80
N ILE A 102 -8.83 -10.03 5.71
CA ILE A 102 -8.80 -10.57 7.08
C ILE A 102 -8.79 -12.10 7.05
N ASP A 103 -9.63 -12.73 6.22
CA ASP A 103 -9.69 -14.19 6.07
C ASP A 103 -8.39 -14.76 5.48
N THR A 104 -7.72 -14.00 4.63
CA THR A 104 -6.40 -14.38 4.11
C THR A 104 -5.36 -14.42 5.22
N VAL A 105 -5.29 -13.39 6.07
CA VAL A 105 -4.38 -13.40 7.24
C VAL A 105 -4.72 -14.56 8.17
N ASN A 106 -6.01 -14.80 8.41
CA ASN A 106 -6.47 -15.88 9.31
C ASN A 106 -6.07 -17.30 8.87
N ARG A 107 -5.79 -17.52 7.58
CA ARG A 107 -5.24 -18.80 7.09
C ARG A 107 -3.82 -19.08 7.63
N TYR A 108 -3.06 -18.03 7.89
CA TYR A 108 -1.67 -18.10 8.36
C TYR A 108 -1.55 -17.88 9.88
N ALA A 109 -2.48 -17.12 10.45
CA ALA A 109 -2.59 -16.84 11.88
C ALA A 109 -4.04 -17.12 12.34
N PRO A 110 -4.37 -18.35 12.76
CA PRO A 110 -5.77 -18.79 13.00
C PRO A 110 -6.54 -18.01 14.06
N ASN A 111 -5.84 -17.32 14.97
CA ASN A 111 -6.45 -16.44 15.97
C ASN A 111 -6.79 -15.03 15.43
N PHE A 112 -6.27 -14.64 14.25
CA PHE A 112 -6.32 -13.25 13.76
C PHE A 112 -7.76 -12.73 13.64
N LYS A 113 -8.63 -13.45 12.95
CA LYS A 113 -10.02 -13.02 12.73
C LYS A 113 -10.79 -12.84 14.04
N ALA A 114 -10.57 -13.74 15.00
CA ALA A 114 -11.22 -13.68 16.31
C ALA A 114 -10.69 -12.53 17.17
N SER A 115 -9.46 -12.09 16.95
CA SER A 115 -8.83 -10.97 17.66
C SER A 115 -9.25 -9.58 17.13
N VAL A 116 -9.93 -9.50 15.99
CA VAL A 116 -10.35 -8.23 15.38
C VAL A 116 -11.43 -7.56 16.22
N LEU A 117 -11.09 -6.41 16.80
CA LEU A 117 -12.02 -5.54 17.53
C LEU A 117 -12.77 -4.58 16.61
N GLY A 118 -12.15 -4.21 15.49
CA GLY A 118 -12.71 -3.34 14.47
C GLY A 118 -11.70 -3.09 13.36
N TYR A 119 -12.16 -2.58 12.22
CA TYR A 119 -11.29 -2.23 11.12
C TYR A 119 -11.80 -1.02 10.33
N ARG A 120 -10.88 -0.36 9.64
CA ARG A 120 -11.18 0.64 8.61
C ARG A 120 -10.48 0.22 7.32
N ALA A 121 -11.25 -0.02 6.28
CA ALA A 121 -10.75 -0.28 4.94
C ALA A 121 -10.79 1.00 4.09
N LEU A 122 -9.75 1.21 3.29
CA LEU A 122 -9.69 2.25 2.26
C LEU A 122 -9.48 1.56 0.91
N SER A 123 -10.49 1.63 0.05
CA SER A 123 -10.39 1.19 -1.34
C SER A 123 -9.70 2.27 -2.20
N PRO A 124 -9.33 1.98 -3.46
CA PRO A 124 -8.86 3.01 -4.38
C PRO A 124 -9.82 4.20 -4.49
N PHE A 125 -11.12 3.95 -4.48
CA PHE A 125 -12.13 5.00 -4.46
C PHE A 125 -12.04 5.88 -3.21
N ASP A 126 -11.90 5.28 -2.02
CA ASP A 126 -11.79 6.04 -0.78
C ASP A 126 -10.49 6.87 -0.75
N LEU A 127 -9.39 6.33 -1.26
CA LEU A 127 -8.10 7.05 -1.37
C LEU A 127 -8.22 8.26 -2.30
N GLU A 128 -8.97 8.15 -3.39
CA GLU A 128 -9.25 9.28 -4.27
C GLU A 128 -10.14 10.32 -3.60
N GLN A 129 -11.23 9.91 -2.95
CA GLN A 129 -12.18 10.82 -2.31
C GLN A 129 -11.58 11.54 -1.09
N GLU A 130 -10.81 10.83 -0.26
CA GLU A 130 -10.27 11.41 0.98
C GLU A 130 -8.97 12.19 0.77
N PHE A 131 -8.11 11.76 -0.16
CA PHE A 131 -6.76 12.31 -0.33
C PHE A 131 -6.49 12.90 -1.72
N GLY A 132 -7.45 12.85 -2.64
CA GLY A 132 -7.29 13.35 -4.00
C GLY A 132 -6.30 12.52 -4.84
N LEU A 133 -6.05 11.27 -4.48
CA LEU A 133 -5.17 10.37 -5.22
C LEU A 133 -5.92 9.80 -6.42
N ILE A 134 -5.61 10.25 -7.61
CA ILE A 134 -6.29 9.83 -8.85
C ILE A 134 -6.21 8.30 -9.00
N GLY A 135 -7.38 7.65 -9.07
CA GLY A 135 -7.48 6.19 -9.09
C GLY A 135 -6.97 5.49 -7.83
N GLY A 136 -6.81 6.23 -6.72
CA GLY A 136 -6.23 5.71 -5.48
C GLY A 136 -4.73 5.39 -5.58
N ASP A 137 -4.03 5.93 -6.59
CA ASP A 137 -2.63 5.62 -6.87
C ASP A 137 -1.68 6.35 -5.93
N ILE A 138 -1.16 5.63 -4.94
CA ILE A 138 -0.18 6.14 -3.97
C ILE A 138 1.21 6.42 -4.57
N PHE A 139 1.48 5.93 -5.78
CA PHE A 139 2.75 6.13 -6.48
C PHE A 139 2.72 7.27 -7.50
N HIS A 140 1.55 7.89 -7.73
CA HIS A 140 1.34 8.98 -8.69
C HIS A 140 1.78 8.62 -10.11
N GLY A 141 1.38 7.46 -10.60
CA GLY A 141 1.62 6.95 -11.94
C GLY A 141 2.41 5.64 -11.97
N ALA A 142 2.18 4.87 -13.02
CA ALA A 142 2.82 3.58 -13.22
C ALA A 142 4.35 3.72 -13.36
N LEU A 143 5.08 2.68 -12.94
CA LEU A 143 6.52 2.52 -13.16
C LEU A 143 6.81 1.61 -14.37
N SER A 144 6.06 1.82 -15.46
CA SER A 144 6.32 1.16 -16.74
C SER A 144 7.55 1.76 -17.44
N LEU A 145 8.10 1.07 -18.45
CA LEU A 145 9.34 1.49 -19.12
C LEU A 145 9.27 2.91 -19.70
N ASN A 146 8.10 3.36 -20.12
CA ASN A 146 7.85 4.73 -20.59
C ASN A 146 7.61 5.76 -19.48
N GLN A 147 7.76 5.36 -18.23
CA GLN A 147 7.63 6.21 -17.03
C GLN A 147 8.86 6.10 -16.13
N LEU A 148 10.03 5.78 -16.72
CA LEU A 148 11.31 5.75 -16.04
C LEU A 148 12.26 6.84 -16.55
N PHE A 149 13.22 7.22 -15.74
CA PHE A 149 14.28 8.18 -16.05
C PHE A 149 13.76 9.48 -16.67
N SER A 150 14.25 9.85 -17.83
CA SER A 150 13.88 11.08 -18.56
C SER A 150 12.45 11.08 -19.12
N ALA A 151 11.79 9.93 -19.15
CA ALA A 151 10.40 9.82 -19.58
C ALA A 151 9.37 10.10 -18.45
N ARG A 152 9.82 10.22 -17.19
CA ARG A 152 8.94 10.52 -16.04
C ARG A 152 9.06 11.98 -15.63
N PRO A 153 7.98 12.75 -15.48
CA PRO A 153 6.55 12.39 -15.71
C PRO A 153 6.17 12.32 -17.19
N VAL A 154 6.86 13.07 -18.02
CA VAL A 154 6.65 13.14 -19.47
C VAL A 154 7.96 13.53 -20.15
N LEU A 155 8.17 13.06 -21.35
CA LEU A 155 9.38 13.36 -22.13
C LEU A 155 9.60 14.88 -22.25
N GLY A 156 10.83 15.33 -21.99
CA GLY A 156 11.21 16.75 -21.97
C GLY A 156 11.15 17.43 -20.61
N HIS A 157 10.48 16.80 -19.60
CA HIS A 157 10.33 17.34 -18.24
C HIS A 157 10.89 16.44 -17.14
N GLY A 158 11.78 15.52 -17.49
CA GLY A 158 12.43 14.61 -16.53
C GLY A 158 13.47 15.27 -15.62
N ASN A 159 13.75 16.56 -15.80
CA ASN A 159 14.69 17.35 -15.01
C ASN A 159 14.02 18.14 -13.85
N TYR A 160 12.85 17.72 -13.43
CA TYR A 160 12.05 18.35 -12.35
C TYR A 160 11.46 19.72 -12.67
N ARG A 161 11.81 20.36 -13.80
CA ARG A 161 11.26 21.64 -14.23
C ARG A 161 9.98 21.41 -15.03
N MET A 162 8.94 22.13 -14.66
CA MET A 162 7.65 22.11 -15.39
C MET A 162 7.62 23.17 -16.49
N PRO A 163 6.65 23.12 -17.42
CA PRO A 163 6.52 24.11 -18.48
C PRO A 163 6.37 25.55 -17.98
N LEU A 164 5.70 25.72 -16.83
CA LEU A 164 5.56 27.03 -16.19
C LEU A 164 6.85 27.40 -15.46
N LYS A 165 7.41 28.57 -15.80
CA LYS A 165 8.63 29.08 -15.17
C LYS A 165 8.47 29.21 -13.65
N GLY A 166 9.41 28.63 -12.89
CA GLY A 166 9.40 28.64 -11.44
C GLY A 166 8.59 27.50 -10.81
N LEU A 167 7.92 26.65 -11.61
CA LEU A 167 7.22 25.47 -11.12
C LEU A 167 8.13 24.24 -11.23
N TYR A 168 8.20 23.47 -10.15
CA TYR A 168 9.01 22.23 -10.05
C TYR A 168 8.18 21.08 -9.49
N LEU A 169 8.45 19.86 -9.95
CA LEU A 169 7.85 18.64 -9.46
C LEU A 169 8.86 17.88 -8.58
N CYS A 170 8.53 17.64 -7.31
CA CYS A 170 9.45 17.06 -6.31
C CYS A 170 8.94 15.80 -5.62
N GLY A 171 7.75 15.30 -5.97
CA GLY A 171 7.15 14.11 -5.39
C GLY A 171 7.40 12.84 -6.20
N SER A 172 6.68 11.76 -5.88
CA SER A 172 6.77 10.46 -6.55
C SER A 172 6.35 10.48 -8.03
N GLY A 173 5.66 11.53 -8.47
CA GLY A 173 5.43 11.81 -9.89
C GLY A 173 6.68 12.12 -10.70
N ALA A 174 7.80 12.53 -10.06
CA ALA A 174 9.10 12.74 -10.71
C ALA A 174 10.01 11.51 -10.56
N HIS A 175 11.05 11.41 -11.41
CA HIS A 175 12.09 10.37 -11.27
C HIS A 175 12.82 10.48 -9.91
N PRO A 176 13.16 9.38 -9.23
CA PRO A 176 12.97 7.97 -9.60
C PRO A 176 11.61 7.35 -9.25
N GLY A 177 10.62 8.14 -8.87
CA GLY A 177 9.31 7.64 -8.50
C GLY A 177 9.13 7.48 -6.99
N GLY A 178 8.14 6.66 -6.59
CA GLY A 178 7.83 6.36 -5.19
C GLY A 178 8.91 5.53 -4.47
N GLY A 179 8.65 5.19 -3.20
CA GLY A 179 9.56 4.38 -2.37
C GLY A 179 10.10 5.12 -1.14
N VAL A 180 9.56 6.30 -0.84
CA VAL A 180 9.88 7.11 0.37
C VAL A 180 11.39 7.37 0.53
N SER A 181 12.11 7.42 -0.60
CA SER A 181 13.58 7.62 -0.62
C SER A 181 14.02 9.07 -0.41
N GLY A 182 13.11 10.04 -0.56
CA GLY A 182 13.42 11.47 -0.59
C GLY A 182 14.15 11.95 -1.85
N LEU A 183 14.54 11.04 -2.76
CA LEU A 183 15.35 11.37 -3.95
C LEU A 183 14.68 12.35 -4.90
N PRO A 184 13.38 12.25 -5.25
CA PRO A 184 12.74 13.25 -6.10
C PRO A 184 12.82 14.66 -5.51
N GLY A 185 12.58 14.79 -4.21
CA GLY A 185 12.68 16.07 -3.48
C GLY A 185 14.10 16.61 -3.47
N HIS A 186 15.09 15.78 -3.15
CA HIS A 186 16.51 16.15 -3.17
C HIS A 186 16.96 16.66 -4.54
N ASN A 187 16.62 15.92 -5.60
CA ASN A 187 17.00 16.26 -6.96
C ASN A 187 16.32 17.57 -7.44
N ALA A 188 15.01 17.73 -7.14
CA ALA A 188 14.29 18.95 -7.44
C ALA A 188 14.87 20.16 -6.72
N ALA A 189 15.23 20.04 -5.45
CA ALA A 189 15.88 21.12 -4.67
C ALA A 189 17.21 21.55 -5.31
N ARG A 190 18.04 20.59 -5.74
CA ARG A 190 19.29 20.89 -6.47
C ARG A 190 19.02 21.64 -7.79
N GLU A 191 17.96 21.29 -8.49
CA GLU A 191 17.59 21.93 -9.74
C GLU A 191 17.06 23.37 -9.52
N VAL A 192 16.31 23.58 -8.44
CA VAL A 192 15.88 24.93 -8.01
C VAL A 192 17.09 25.82 -7.72
N LEU A 193 18.08 25.28 -7.00
CA LEU A 193 19.27 26.04 -6.61
C LEU A 193 20.14 26.44 -7.81
N LYS A 194 20.23 25.61 -8.85
CA LYS A 194 20.94 25.95 -10.10
C LYS A 194 20.30 27.12 -10.87
N GLY A 195 19.03 27.38 -10.70
CA GLY A 195 18.32 28.45 -11.40
C GLY A 195 18.30 29.78 -10.65
N ARG A 196 19.13 29.96 -9.63
CA ARG A 196 19.27 31.21 -8.84
C ARG A 196 20.44 32.08 -9.29
N ASP A 197 21.16 31.69 -10.33
CA ASP A 197 22.26 32.46 -10.94
C ASP A 197 21.74 33.38 -12.05
#